data_839210a4927ed64db83e2749e2d35f01
#
_entry.id   839210a4927ed64db83e2749e2d35f01
#
_cell.length_a   1.000
_cell.length_b   1.000
_cell.length_c   1.000
_cell.angle_alpha   90.00
_cell.angle_beta   90.00
_cell.angle_gamma   90.00
#
_symmetry.space_group_name_H-M   'P 1'
#
loop_
_entity.id
_entity.type
_entity.pdbx_description
1 polymer ?
#
loop_
_entity_poly.entity_id
_entity_poly.type
_entity_poly.pdbx_seq_one_letter_code
_entity_poly.pdbx_strand_id
1 'polypeptide(L)'
;MGVDIGAGTSGQYPNTVGVSASELLPGDLGFLAESDGNGWNHVLIFAGYGESGERMWVHSSGGQGVILNTPSYEASLSLRRPVNVDFDAPVSGEVSGTPISTLEVDVTHYCACAKCCGSNADGITASGKKVARGMVAMSSHYPFGTQIMINGTMYTVEDRGGSGIENDIHRVDIFVPDHNEALRLGRYKTTATIYRIGR
;
A
#
# COMPACT_ATOMS: atom_id res chain seq x y z
N MET A 1 -6.23 17.23 4.82
CA MET A 1 -7.72 17.26 4.89
C MET A 1 -8.21 15.90 4.48
N GLY A 2 -9.09 15.26 5.28
CA GLY A 2 -9.70 13.98 4.91
C GLY A 2 -10.69 14.17 3.76
N VAL A 3 -10.90 13.13 2.95
CA VAL A 3 -11.93 13.11 1.91
C VAL A 3 -13.25 12.68 2.56
N ASP A 4 -14.32 13.44 2.34
CA ASP A 4 -15.65 13.04 2.76
C ASP A 4 -16.22 12.03 1.75
N ILE A 5 -16.38 10.79 2.18
CA ILE A 5 -16.99 9.71 1.39
C ILE A 5 -18.48 9.51 1.74
N GLY A 6 -19.06 10.38 2.57
CA GLY A 6 -20.44 10.29 3.04
C GLY A 6 -20.56 9.62 4.43
N ALA A 7 -21.74 9.79 5.03
CA ALA A 7 -22.05 9.27 6.36
C ALA A 7 -22.88 7.98 6.28
N GLY A 8 -22.45 6.99 7.08
CA GLY A 8 -23.08 5.67 7.13
C GLY A 8 -22.92 4.87 5.83
N THR A 9 -23.27 3.59 5.87
CA THR A 9 -23.09 2.67 4.73
C THR A 9 -23.85 3.11 3.48
N SER A 10 -25.09 3.58 3.64
CA SER A 10 -25.94 4.04 2.53
C SER A 10 -25.46 5.35 1.89
N GLY A 11 -24.80 6.24 2.67
CA GLY A 11 -24.20 7.47 2.14
C GLY A 11 -22.84 7.23 1.49
N GLN A 12 -22.10 6.22 1.94
CA GLN A 12 -20.76 5.88 1.45
C GLN A 12 -20.81 5.12 0.11
N TYR A 13 -21.71 4.14 -0.01
CA TYR A 13 -21.76 3.24 -1.17
C TYR A 13 -21.88 3.97 -2.53
N PRO A 14 -22.72 5.00 -2.68
CA PRO A 14 -22.85 5.74 -3.96
C PRO A 14 -21.58 6.47 -4.38
N ASN A 15 -20.69 6.79 -3.42
CA ASN A 15 -19.43 7.48 -3.66
C ASN A 15 -18.26 6.52 -3.90
N THR A 16 -18.56 5.31 -4.37
CA THR A 16 -17.56 4.27 -4.65
C THR A 16 -17.83 3.61 -6.00
N VAL A 17 -16.79 3.00 -6.58
CA VAL A 17 -16.86 2.14 -7.77
C VAL A 17 -16.48 0.70 -7.42
N GLY A 18 -17.02 -0.27 -8.17
CA GLY A 18 -16.66 -1.68 -7.98
C GLY A 18 -15.20 -1.95 -8.31
N VAL A 19 -14.55 -2.79 -7.52
CA VAL A 19 -13.20 -3.30 -7.80
C VAL A 19 -13.19 -4.83 -7.74
N SER A 20 -12.31 -5.45 -8.50
CA SER A 20 -12.10 -6.90 -8.40
C SER A 20 -11.25 -7.25 -7.18
N ALA A 21 -11.35 -8.49 -6.71
CA ALA A 21 -10.58 -8.97 -5.57
C ALA A 21 -9.06 -8.93 -5.80
N SER A 22 -8.63 -9.01 -7.06
CA SER A 22 -7.21 -8.92 -7.45
C SER A 22 -6.68 -7.50 -7.52
N GLU A 23 -7.56 -6.50 -7.51
CA GLU A 23 -7.21 -5.07 -7.62
C GLU A 23 -7.36 -4.32 -6.30
N LEU A 24 -7.68 -5.02 -5.19
CA LEU A 24 -7.83 -4.41 -3.89
C LEU A 24 -6.57 -3.70 -3.44
N LEU A 25 -6.74 -2.46 -2.99
CA LEU A 25 -5.71 -1.64 -2.35
C LEU A 25 -6.12 -1.33 -0.91
N PRO A 26 -5.17 -1.24 0.03
CA PRO A 26 -5.46 -0.76 1.39
C PRO A 26 -6.22 0.57 1.35
N GLY A 27 -7.35 0.64 2.07
CA GLY A 27 -8.29 1.76 2.01
C GLY A 27 -9.53 1.49 1.16
N ASP A 28 -9.56 0.47 0.31
CA ASP A 28 -10.78 0.01 -0.34
C ASP A 28 -11.81 -0.48 0.69
N LEU A 29 -13.07 -0.45 0.32
CA LEU A 29 -14.18 -0.77 1.22
C LEU A 29 -14.83 -2.11 0.84
N GLY A 30 -15.24 -2.86 1.86
CA GLY A 30 -16.09 -4.01 1.74
C GLY A 30 -17.47 -3.72 2.34
N PHE A 31 -18.53 -3.81 1.56
CA PHE A 31 -19.89 -3.62 2.04
C PHE A 31 -20.61 -4.95 2.18
N LEU A 32 -21.17 -5.20 3.37
CA LEU A 32 -22.05 -6.35 3.62
C LEU A 32 -23.50 -5.90 3.41
N ALA A 33 -24.23 -6.59 2.55
CA ALA A 33 -25.63 -6.32 2.31
C ALA A 33 -26.50 -6.66 3.54
N GLU A 34 -27.63 -5.99 3.68
CA GLU A 34 -28.72 -6.39 4.56
C GLU A 34 -29.24 -7.78 4.15
N SER A 35 -29.77 -8.53 5.11
CA SER A 35 -30.31 -9.87 4.85
C SER A 35 -31.52 -9.89 3.92
N ASP A 36 -32.27 -8.78 3.84
CA ASP A 36 -33.39 -8.57 2.94
C ASP A 36 -33.00 -8.00 1.56
N GLY A 37 -31.71 -7.71 1.35
CA GLY A 37 -31.16 -7.16 0.13
C GLY A 37 -31.45 -5.67 -0.12
N ASN A 38 -32.09 -4.97 0.84
CA ASN A 38 -32.57 -3.60 0.65
C ASN A 38 -31.59 -2.50 1.13
N GLY A 39 -30.34 -2.84 1.41
CA GLY A 39 -29.35 -1.87 1.87
C GLY A 39 -28.04 -2.51 2.27
N TRP A 40 -27.25 -1.74 3.01
CA TRP A 40 -25.92 -2.13 3.49
C TRP A 40 -25.90 -2.14 5.02
N ASN A 41 -25.65 -3.31 5.59
CA ASN A 41 -25.61 -3.51 7.04
C ASN A 41 -24.29 -3.02 7.65
N HIS A 42 -23.20 -3.27 6.96
CA HIS A 42 -21.87 -3.06 7.52
C HIS A 42 -20.87 -2.63 6.45
N VAL A 43 -19.87 -1.85 6.86
CA VAL A 43 -18.73 -1.46 6.02
C VAL A 43 -17.43 -1.79 6.73
N LEU A 44 -16.49 -2.31 5.96
CA LEU A 44 -15.14 -2.67 6.38
C LEU A 44 -14.14 -1.92 5.52
N ILE A 45 -12.95 -1.67 6.08
CA ILE A 45 -11.83 -1.07 5.34
C ILE A 45 -10.79 -2.18 5.10
N PHE A 46 -10.42 -2.37 3.85
CA PHE A 46 -9.36 -3.31 3.50
C PHE A 46 -8.01 -2.79 4.02
N ALA A 47 -7.34 -3.58 4.83
CA ALA A 47 -6.06 -3.22 5.46
C ALA A 47 -4.85 -3.85 4.76
N GLY A 48 -5.07 -4.72 3.77
CA GLY A 48 -4.02 -5.48 3.09
C GLY A 48 -4.16 -6.98 3.31
N TYR A 49 -3.07 -7.70 3.11
CA TYR A 49 -3.01 -9.15 3.24
C TYR A 49 -2.23 -9.55 4.50
N GLY A 50 -2.69 -10.57 5.19
CA GLY A 50 -1.98 -11.20 6.30
C GLY A 50 -0.81 -12.08 5.85
N GLU A 51 -0.13 -12.70 6.82
CA GLU A 51 1.07 -13.53 6.57
C GLU A 51 0.79 -14.76 5.70
N SER A 52 -0.43 -15.30 5.76
CA SER A 52 -0.87 -16.46 4.96
C SER A 52 -1.57 -16.05 3.65
N GLY A 53 -1.57 -14.74 3.31
CA GLY A 53 -2.19 -14.20 2.11
C GLY A 53 -3.72 -13.97 2.24
N GLU A 54 -4.28 -14.12 3.43
CA GLU A 54 -5.68 -13.80 3.73
C GLU A 54 -5.92 -12.29 3.69
N ARG A 55 -7.11 -11.88 3.26
CA ARG A 55 -7.50 -10.46 3.22
C ARG A 55 -7.86 -9.98 4.62
N MET A 56 -7.17 -8.94 5.10
CA MET A 56 -7.36 -8.36 6.42
C MET A 56 -8.25 -7.12 6.33
N TRP A 57 -9.22 -7.03 7.23
CA TRP A 57 -10.21 -5.97 7.25
C TRP A 57 -10.26 -5.29 8.63
N VAL A 58 -10.28 -3.96 8.63
CA VAL A 58 -10.57 -3.15 9.82
C VAL A 58 -12.05 -2.83 9.83
N HIS A 59 -12.73 -3.15 10.90
CA HIS A 59 -14.14 -2.82 11.08
C HIS A 59 -14.55 -2.75 12.55
N SER A 60 -15.69 -2.13 12.82
CA SER A 60 -16.28 -2.13 14.15
C SER A 60 -17.10 -3.40 14.35
N SER A 61 -16.83 -4.14 15.43
CA SER A 61 -17.59 -5.32 15.83
C SER A 61 -18.33 -5.04 17.14
N GLY A 62 -19.63 -5.33 17.16
CA GLY A 62 -20.45 -5.15 18.33
C GLY A 62 -19.86 -5.86 19.55
N GLY A 63 -19.53 -5.09 20.60
CA GLY A 63 -18.95 -5.62 21.84
C GLY A 63 -17.42 -5.76 21.85
N GLN A 64 -16.73 -5.72 20.71
CA GLN A 64 -15.26 -5.83 20.63
C GLN A 64 -14.55 -4.53 20.21
N GLY A 65 -15.33 -3.50 19.80
CA GLY A 65 -14.77 -2.25 19.28
C GLY A 65 -14.21 -2.41 17.87
N VAL A 66 -13.15 -1.66 17.56
CA VAL A 66 -12.47 -1.74 16.26
C VAL A 66 -11.52 -2.93 16.27
N ILE A 67 -11.70 -3.84 15.33
CA ILE A 67 -10.90 -5.06 15.17
C ILE A 67 -10.30 -5.16 13.77
N LEU A 68 -9.22 -5.93 13.66
CA LEU A 68 -8.54 -6.31 12.42
C LEU A 68 -8.60 -7.82 12.29
N ASN A 69 -9.32 -8.33 11.30
CA ASN A 69 -9.42 -9.77 11.04
C ASN A 69 -9.85 -10.06 9.60
N THR A 70 -10.00 -11.34 9.27
CA THR A 70 -10.73 -11.84 8.10
C THR A 70 -12.09 -12.34 8.59
N PRO A 71 -13.19 -11.61 8.38
CA PRO A 71 -14.50 -12.04 8.87
C PRO A 71 -15.02 -13.26 8.09
N SER A 72 -15.80 -14.11 8.74
CA SER A 72 -16.35 -15.32 8.11
C SER A 72 -17.26 -15.05 6.90
N TYR A 73 -17.82 -13.86 6.80
CA TYR A 73 -18.65 -13.39 5.69
C TYR A 73 -17.87 -12.64 4.60
N GLU A 74 -16.55 -12.68 4.63
CA GLU A 74 -15.66 -11.92 3.73
C GLU A 74 -15.98 -12.16 2.24
N ALA A 75 -16.28 -13.40 1.87
CA ALA A 75 -16.64 -13.76 0.50
C ALA A 75 -17.95 -13.12 -0.01
N SER A 76 -18.78 -12.59 0.89
CA SER A 76 -20.06 -11.94 0.58
C SER A 76 -19.94 -10.42 0.47
N LEU A 77 -18.74 -9.85 0.65
CA LEU A 77 -18.54 -8.41 0.58
C LEU A 77 -18.62 -7.89 -0.86
N SER A 78 -19.35 -6.81 -1.05
CA SER A 78 -19.24 -5.98 -2.26
C SER A 78 -17.98 -5.13 -2.15
N LEU A 79 -16.99 -5.40 -2.99
CA LEU A 79 -15.68 -4.74 -2.96
C LEU A 79 -15.75 -3.43 -3.73
N ARG A 80 -15.39 -2.32 -3.10
CA ARG A 80 -15.61 -0.97 -3.61
C ARG A 80 -14.43 -0.05 -3.32
N ARG A 81 -14.12 0.83 -4.27
CA ARG A 81 -13.10 1.90 -4.12
C ARG A 81 -13.76 3.25 -4.04
N PRO A 82 -13.46 4.07 -3.02
CA PRO A 82 -13.91 5.47 -2.98
C PRO A 82 -13.41 6.26 -4.18
N VAL A 83 -14.32 6.99 -4.88
CA VAL A 83 -13.98 7.72 -6.11
C VAL A 83 -13.24 9.03 -5.87
N ASN A 84 -13.34 9.59 -4.67
CA ASN A 84 -12.75 10.89 -4.32
C ASN A 84 -11.51 10.74 -3.43
N VAL A 85 -10.99 9.52 -3.30
CA VAL A 85 -9.77 9.24 -2.55
C VAL A 85 -8.64 9.03 -3.55
N ASP A 86 -7.61 9.84 -3.42
CA ASP A 86 -6.37 9.63 -4.15
C ASP A 86 -5.55 8.56 -3.42
N PHE A 87 -5.63 7.33 -3.88
CA PHE A 87 -4.85 6.20 -3.35
C PHE A 87 -3.34 6.34 -3.63
N ASP A 88 -2.97 7.27 -4.50
CA ASP A 88 -1.59 7.59 -4.84
C ASP A 88 -1.09 8.83 -4.05
N ALA A 89 -1.99 9.52 -3.36
CA ALA A 89 -1.61 10.63 -2.49
C ALA A 89 -0.70 10.13 -1.36
N PRO A 90 0.35 10.88 -1.03
CA PRO A 90 1.19 10.54 0.11
C PRO A 90 0.33 10.44 1.37
N VAL A 91 0.44 9.31 2.06
CA VAL A 91 -0.29 9.07 3.32
C VAL A 91 0.25 10.06 4.35
N SER A 92 -0.44 11.18 4.54
CA SER A 92 -0.15 12.15 5.61
C SER A 92 -0.69 11.60 6.96
N GLY A 93 -0.32 10.36 7.29
CA GLY A 93 -0.55 9.78 8.60
C GLY A 93 0.57 10.19 9.55
N GLU A 94 0.24 10.54 10.79
CA GLU A 94 1.26 10.62 11.82
C GLU A 94 2.00 9.28 11.87
N VAL A 95 3.29 9.31 11.59
CA VAL A 95 4.13 8.12 11.64
C VAL A 95 4.22 7.69 13.10
N SER A 96 3.57 6.58 13.41
CA SER A 96 3.69 5.96 14.73
C SER A 96 5.08 5.34 14.86
N GLY A 97 6.01 6.10 15.41
CA GLY A 97 7.37 5.64 15.69
C GLY A 97 8.35 6.79 15.87
N THR A 98 9.39 6.55 16.65
CA THR A 98 10.51 7.49 16.78
C THR A 98 11.43 7.34 15.57
N PRO A 99 11.83 8.46 14.90
CA PRO A 99 12.84 8.41 13.85
C PRO A 99 14.14 7.76 14.36
N ILE A 100 14.70 6.83 13.61
CA ILE A 100 15.96 6.17 13.95
C ILE A 100 17.13 6.93 13.35
N SER A 101 17.00 7.34 12.08
CA SER A 101 18.06 8.08 11.37
C SER A 101 17.47 8.83 10.19
N THR A 102 18.21 9.83 9.73
CA THR A 102 17.90 10.61 8.53
C THR A 102 19.09 10.55 7.58
N LEU A 103 18.82 10.41 6.28
CA LEU A 103 19.86 10.31 5.26
C LEU A 103 19.43 11.01 3.97
N GLU A 104 20.40 11.53 3.23
CA GLU A 104 20.17 12.00 1.85
C GLU A 104 20.05 10.79 0.94
N VAL A 105 19.01 10.76 0.12
CA VAL A 105 18.73 9.68 -0.82
C VAL A 105 18.62 10.17 -2.25
N ASP A 106 19.01 9.30 -3.16
CA ASP A 106 18.86 9.47 -4.61
C ASP A 106 17.75 8.53 -5.07
N VAL A 107 16.59 9.12 -5.33
CA VAL A 107 15.35 8.41 -5.62
C VAL A 107 15.19 8.20 -7.12
N THR A 108 14.85 6.97 -7.50
CA THR A 108 14.41 6.59 -8.85
C THR A 108 13.09 5.83 -8.76
N HIS A 109 12.50 5.52 -9.91
CA HIS A 109 11.23 4.81 -9.99
C HIS A 109 11.32 3.66 -10.97
N TYR A 110 10.69 2.52 -10.64
CA TYR A 110 10.63 1.34 -11.51
C TYR A 110 9.22 0.76 -11.56
N CYS A 111 8.94 -0.02 -12.58
CA CYS A 111 7.73 -0.85 -12.70
C CYS A 111 8.12 -2.29 -13.01
N ALA A 112 7.20 -3.23 -12.81
CA ALA A 112 7.41 -4.66 -13.04
C ALA A 112 7.41 -5.04 -14.54
N CYS A 113 8.02 -4.22 -15.42
CA CYS A 113 8.12 -4.50 -16.84
C CYS A 113 9.54 -4.92 -17.24
N ALA A 114 9.65 -5.58 -18.39
CA ALA A 114 10.95 -6.06 -18.91
C ALA A 114 11.98 -4.93 -19.15
N LYS A 115 11.54 -3.68 -19.35
CA LYS A 115 12.45 -2.54 -19.50
C LYS A 115 13.10 -2.13 -18.18
N CYS A 116 12.37 -2.25 -17.06
CA CYS A 116 12.87 -1.92 -15.73
C CYS A 116 13.57 -3.11 -15.06
N CYS A 117 12.98 -4.32 -15.17
CA CYS A 117 13.39 -5.50 -14.40
C CYS A 117 14.07 -6.59 -15.26
N GLY A 118 14.17 -6.40 -16.59
CA GLY A 118 14.80 -7.40 -17.48
C GLY A 118 14.13 -8.77 -17.37
N SER A 119 14.93 -9.81 -17.05
CA SER A 119 14.43 -11.19 -16.86
C SER A 119 13.62 -11.38 -15.58
N ASN A 120 13.66 -10.43 -14.62
CA ASN A 120 12.96 -10.50 -13.35
C ASN A 120 11.61 -9.75 -13.36
N ALA A 121 11.04 -9.54 -14.55
CA ALA A 121 9.78 -8.82 -14.74
C ALA A 121 8.56 -9.73 -14.47
N ASP A 122 8.57 -10.46 -13.36
CA ASP A 122 7.51 -11.39 -12.95
C ASP A 122 6.50 -10.77 -11.96
N GLY A 123 6.78 -9.53 -11.51
CA GLY A 123 5.94 -8.82 -10.55
C GLY A 123 6.09 -9.32 -9.12
N ILE A 124 7.14 -10.08 -8.83
CA ILE A 124 7.47 -10.56 -7.49
C ILE A 124 8.73 -9.83 -6.99
N THR A 125 8.67 -9.29 -5.79
CA THR A 125 9.80 -8.64 -5.15
C THR A 125 10.84 -9.66 -4.66
N ALA A 126 12.05 -9.22 -4.38
CA ALA A 126 13.09 -10.07 -3.82
C ALA A 126 12.73 -10.64 -2.42
N SER A 127 11.77 -10.04 -1.70
CA SER A 127 11.21 -10.62 -0.46
C SER A 127 10.15 -11.70 -0.71
N GLY A 128 9.81 -11.99 -1.97
CA GLY A 128 8.83 -13.01 -2.37
C GLY A 128 7.38 -12.52 -2.40
N LYS A 129 7.13 -11.22 -2.24
CA LYS A 129 5.79 -10.62 -2.27
C LYS A 129 5.43 -10.15 -3.67
N LYS A 130 4.14 -10.14 -4.00
CA LYS A 130 3.66 -9.44 -5.19
C LYS A 130 3.96 -7.95 -5.02
N VAL A 131 4.61 -7.35 -6.00
CA VAL A 131 5.00 -5.94 -5.93
C VAL A 131 3.76 -5.03 -5.91
N ALA A 132 3.78 -4.00 -5.08
CA ALA A 132 2.70 -3.04 -4.90
C ALA A 132 3.24 -1.65 -4.56
N ARG A 133 2.41 -0.61 -4.73
CA ARG A 133 2.73 0.75 -4.26
C ARG A 133 3.08 0.74 -2.76
N GLY A 134 3.98 1.64 -2.36
CA GLY A 134 4.53 1.65 -1.01
C GLY A 134 5.72 0.72 -0.80
N MET A 135 6.10 -0.06 -1.80
CA MET A 135 7.31 -0.88 -1.78
C MET A 135 8.47 -0.18 -2.51
N VAL A 136 9.68 -0.38 -1.99
CA VAL A 136 10.91 0.13 -2.58
C VAL A 136 11.98 -0.94 -2.66
N ALA A 137 12.85 -0.82 -3.66
CA ALA A 137 14.11 -1.54 -3.74
C ALA A 137 15.23 -0.67 -3.14
N MET A 138 16.00 -1.27 -2.26
CA MET A 138 17.21 -0.69 -1.64
C MET A 138 18.31 -1.73 -1.54
N SER A 139 19.52 -1.26 -1.18
CA SER A 139 20.65 -2.12 -0.83
C SER A 139 20.30 -3.10 0.29
N SER A 140 20.93 -4.28 0.30
CA SER A 140 20.83 -5.29 1.36
C SER A 140 21.29 -4.79 2.74
N HIS A 141 21.98 -3.64 2.78
CA HIS A 141 22.25 -2.90 4.02
C HIS A 141 20.97 -2.61 4.82
N TYR A 142 19.85 -2.40 4.14
CA TYR A 142 18.53 -2.24 4.75
C TYR A 142 17.73 -3.55 4.61
N PRO A 143 17.55 -4.34 5.69
CA PRO A 143 16.79 -5.59 5.64
C PRO A 143 15.35 -5.37 5.13
N PHE A 144 14.73 -6.42 4.59
CA PHE A 144 13.32 -6.38 4.23
C PHE A 144 12.46 -6.02 5.44
N GLY A 145 11.41 -5.24 5.20
CA GLY A 145 10.55 -4.69 6.25
C GLY A 145 11.08 -3.39 6.89
N THR A 146 12.26 -2.89 6.47
CA THR A 146 12.72 -1.55 6.86
C THR A 146 11.72 -0.51 6.38
N GLN A 147 11.31 0.40 7.26
CA GLN A 147 10.36 1.48 6.94
C GLN A 147 11.09 2.79 6.77
N ILE A 148 10.89 3.42 5.62
CA ILE A 148 11.52 4.68 5.23
C ILE A 148 10.47 5.69 4.78
N MET A 149 10.53 6.91 5.32
CA MET A 149 9.69 8.01 4.88
C MET A 149 10.45 8.90 3.89
N ILE A 150 9.83 9.17 2.76
CA ILE A 150 10.34 10.04 1.70
C ILE A 150 9.25 11.03 1.31
N ASN A 151 9.52 12.33 1.44
CA ASN A 151 8.56 13.39 1.11
C ASN A 151 7.17 13.20 1.75
N GLY A 152 7.13 12.76 3.01
CA GLY A 152 5.88 12.54 3.75
C GLY A 152 5.17 11.22 3.47
N THR A 153 5.70 10.40 2.56
CA THR A 153 5.16 9.08 2.24
C THR A 153 6.00 7.97 2.89
N MET A 154 5.33 7.05 3.57
CA MET A 154 5.99 5.86 4.15
C MET A 154 6.12 4.76 3.10
N TYR A 155 7.32 4.20 2.99
CA TYR A 155 7.64 3.06 2.14
C TYR A 155 8.23 1.92 2.97
N THR A 156 8.14 0.70 2.43
CA THR A 156 8.74 -0.49 3.03
C THR A 156 9.74 -1.11 2.04
N VAL A 157 10.93 -1.43 2.53
CA VAL A 157 11.94 -2.14 1.74
C VAL A 157 11.50 -3.59 1.57
N GLU A 158 11.11 -3.95 0.35
CA GLU A 158 10.65 -5.29 0.00
C GLU A 158 11.35 -5.84 -1.24
N ASP A 159 12.15 -5.01 -1.90
CA ASP A 159 12.80 -5.42 -3.13
C ASP A 159 14.31 -5.12 -3.13
N ARG A 160 15.01 -5.68 -4.11
CA ARG A 160 16.43 -5.46 -4.37
C ARG A 160 16.62 -5.00 -5.81
N GLY A 161 17.52 -4.08 -6.00
CA GLY A 161 17.88 -3.63 -7.32
C GLY A 161 19.15 -4.29 -7.84
N GLY A 162 19.54 -3.94 -9.07
CA GLY A 162 20.83 -4.32 -9.61
C GLY A 162 22.00 -3.64 -8.87
N SER A 163 23.22 -3.86 -9.37
CA SER A 163 24.45 -3.36 -8.73
C SER A 163 24.47 -1.86 -8.43
N GLY A 164 23.76 -1.05 -9.22
CA GLY A 164 23.65 0.40 -8.99
C GLY A 164 22.82 0.79 -7.76
N ILE A 165 21.97 -0.12 -7.25
CA ILE A 165 21.21 0.04 -6.01
C ILE A 165 21.93 -0.71 -4.89
N GLU A 166 22.35 -1.94 -5.14
CA GLU A 166 22.98 -2.77 -4.12
C GLU A 166 24.29 -2.14 -3.56
N ASN A 167 25.07 -1.50 -4.40
CA ASN A 167 26.36 -0.91 -4.01
C ASN A 167 26.25 0.54 -3.50
N ASP A 168 25.05 1.09 -3.42
CA ASP A 168 24.81 2.47 -2.96
C ASP A 168 23.70 2.51 -1.92
N ILE A 169 24.05 2.63 -0.65
CA ILE A 169 23.11 2.69 0.46
C ILE A 169 22.20 3.93 0.44
N HIS A 170 22.50 4.92 -0.39
CA HIS A 170 21.70 6.12 -0.58
C HIS A 170 20.71 6.01 -1.75
N ARG A 171 20.73 4.90 -2.49
CA ARG A 171 19.80 4.68 -3.62
C ARG A 171 18.48 4.06 -3.14
N VAL A 172 17.40 4.67 -3.55
CA VAL A 172 16.03 4.16 -3.34
C VAL A 172 15.33 4.10 -4.67
N ASP A 173 14.80 2.95 -5.05
CA ASP A 173 14.00 2.78 -6.26
C ASP A 173 12.56 2.47 -5.88
N ILE A 174 11.65 3.42 -6.16
CA ILE A 174 10.25 3.35 -5.74
C ILE A 174 9.45 2.61 -6.80
N PHE A 175 8.70 1.61 -6.38
CA PHE A 175 7.79 0.91 -7.28
C PHE A 175 6.60 1.79 -7.66
N VAL A 176 6.30 1.83 -8.96
CA VAL A 176 5.07 2.37 -9.56
C VAL A 176 4.52 1.38 -10.59
N PRO A 177 3.19 1.25 -10.76
CA PRO A 177 2.62 0.21 -11.63
C PRO A 177 2.89 0.42 -13.12
N ASP A 178 3.07 1.67 -13.56
CA ASP A 178 3.16 2.05 -14.97
C ASP A 178 4.55 2.55 -15.36
N HIS A 179 5.04 2.12 -16.54
CA HIS A 179 6.35 2.50 -17.05
C HIS A 179 6.46 4.00 -17.36
N ASN A 180 5.42 4.59 -17.94
CA ASN A 180 5.45 6.02 -18.29
C ASN A 180 5.35 6.88 -17.01
N GLU A 181 4.70 6.38 -15.98
CA GLU A 181 4.72 7.00 -14.64
C GLU A 181 6.14 7.02 -14.07
N ALA A 182 6.86 5.89 -14.13
CA ALA A 182 8.24 5.81 -13.68
C ALA A 182 9.14 6.81 -14.42
N LEU A 183 8.99 6.91 -15.75
CA LEU A 183 9.73 7.87 -16.56
C LEU A 183 9.40 9.33 -16.22
N ARG A 184 8.12 9.63 -15.98
CA ARG A 184 7.66 11.00 -15.67
C ARG A 184 8.15 11.46 -14.30
N LEU A 185 8.15 10.58 -13.30
CA LEU A 185 8.63 10.87 -11.95
C LEU A 185 10.16 11.03 -11.93
N GLY A 186 10.85 10.34 -12.80
CA GLY A 186 12.28 10.52 -13.05
C GLY A 186 13.16 10.18 -11.85
N ARG A 187 14.24 10.98 -11.69
CA ARG A 187 15.25 10.84 -10.63
C ARG A 187 15.44 12.16 -9.92
N TYR A 188 15.49 12.12 -8.58
CA TYR A 188 15.73 13.30 -7.76
C TYR A 188 16.43 12.94 -6.45
N LYS A 189 17.02 13.95 -5.78
CA LYS A 189 17.60 13.80 -4.45
C LYS A 189 16.70 14.48 -3.41
N THR A 190 16.59 13.85 -2.24
CA THR A 190 15.84 14.36 -1.11
C THR A 190 16.35 13.76 0.18
N THR A 191 15.82 14.24 1.30
CA THR A 191 16.08 13.67 2.62
C THR A 191 15.03 12.61 2.92
N ALA A 192 15.46 11.45 3.39
CA ALA A 192 14.60 10.38 3.86
C ALA A 192 14.83 10.09 5.35
N THR A 193 13.81 9.57 6.02
CA THR A 193 13.87 9.23 7.45
C THR A 193 13.55 7.76 7.65
N ILE A 194 14.45 7.02 8.31
CA ILE A 194 14.23 5.63 8.72
C ILE A 194 13.47 5.63 10.04
N TYR A 195 12.37 4.89 10.09
CA TYR A 195 11.53 4.73 11.29
C TYR A 195 11.63 3.34 11.91
N ARG A 196 11.91 2.33 11.09
CA ARG A 196 12.04 0.95 11.54
C ARG A 196 13.06 0.24 10.69
N ILE A 197 13.96 -0.52 11.33
CA ILE A 197 14.81 -1.48 10.63
C ILE A 197 14.07 -2.80 10.53
N GLY A 198 14.09 -3.42 9.34
CA GLY A 198 13.55 -4.75 9.11
C GLY A 198 14.32 -5.87 9.83
N ARG A 199 13.85 -7.08 9.69
CA ARG A 199 14.50 -8.29 10.25
C ARG A 199 15.02 -9.19 9.16
#